data_78aa8bbb2adcd778bfff6a69726bef1f
#
_entry.id   78aa8bbb2adcd778bfff6a69726bef1f
#
_cell.length_a   1.000
_cell.length_b   1.000
_cell.length_c   1.000
_cell.angle_alpha   90.00
_cell.angle_beta   90.00
_cell.angle_gamma   90.00
#
_symmetry.space_group_name_H-M   'P 1'
#
loop_
_entity.id
_entity.type
_entity.pdbx_description
1 polymer ?
#
loop_
_entity_poly.entity_id
_entity_poly.type
_entity_poly.pdbx_seq_one_letter_code
_entity_poly.pdbx_strand_id
1 'polypeptide(L)'
;MKQKLLVLCGGQSSEHIVSRMSCTSVLNNLDANKYEITLVGIDLDGGWHYLDAKQTDLAKNTWLDNSSMVEDVYGLLKNQDVAFPVLHGMYGEDGTIQGLFELAKLPYVGCRVMGSSVAMDKIYTKKILDTVGVPQVKSVYVKKRYDEKLVVVTNTFDEIEEIEDYIVRELGMPCF
;
A
#
# COMPACT_ATOMS: atom_id res chain seq x y z
N MET A 1 -20.21 0.18 -24.28
CA MET A 1 -18.74 -0.03 -24.32
C MET A 1 -18.30 -0.56 -22.95
N LYS A 2 -17.28 -1.42 -22.91
CA LYS A 2 -16.71 -1.86 -21.65
C LYS A 2 -15.89 -0.71 -21.04
N GLN A 3 -15.83 -0.66 -19.72
CA GLN A 3 -14.99 0.29 -18.99
C GLN A 3 -13.54 -0.22 -18.96
N LYS A 4 -12.58 0.64 -19.30
CA LYS A 4 -11.15 0.30 -19.27
C LYS A 4 -10.65 0.30 -17.82
N LEU A 5 -10.31 -0.87 -17.33
CA LEU A 5 -9.89 -1.10 -15.94
C LEU A 5 -8.40 -1.44 -15.89
N LEU A 6 -7.62 -0.58 -15.27
CA LEU A 6 -6.23 -0.87 -14.92
C LEU A 6 -6.18 -1.65 -13.61
N VAL A 7 -5.66 -2.85 -13.63
CA VAL A 7 -5.38 -3.64 -12.43
C VAL A 7 -3.88 -3.65 -12.18
N LEU A 8 -3.45 -3.23 -11.00
CA LEU A 8 -2.03 -3.19 -10.59
C LEU A 8 -1.74 -4.23 -9.52
N CYS A 9 -0.62 -4.95 -9.64
CA CYS A 9 -0.14 -5.89 -8.63
C CYS A 9 1.38 -5.85 -8.45
N GLY A 10 1.89 -6.51 -7.43
CA GLY A 10 3.30 -6.52 -7.08
C GLY A 10 3.70 -5.35 -6.17
N GLY A 11 4.59 -4.49 -6.65
CA GLY A 11 5.07 -3.30 -5.91
C GLY A 11 6.36 -3.52 -5.13
N GLN A 12 6.97 -2.41 -4.70
CA GLN A 12 8.26 -2.37 -4.00
C GLN A 12 8.11 -2.57 -2.48
N SER A 13 7.28 -3.48 -2.04
CA SER A 13 7.06 -3.74 -0.62
C SER A 13 7.40 -5.18 -0.23
N SER A 14 7.56 -5.44 1.06
CA SER A 14 7.70 -6.80 1.60
C SER A 14 6.47 -7.67 1.30
N GLU A 15 5.34 -7.06 0.96
CA GLU A 15 4.07 -7.73 0.65
C GLU A 15 3.86 -7.96 -0.85
N HIS A 16 4.92 -7.80 -1.68
CA HIS A 16 4.91 -8.00 -3.13
C HIS A 16 4.22 -9.30 -3.56
N ILE A 17 4.57 -10.43 -2.92
CA ILE A 17 3.98 -11.73 -3.24
C ILE A 17 2.50 -11.78 -2.85
N VAL A 18 2.13 -11.20 -1.71
CA VAL A 18 0.73 -11.14 -1.24
C VAL A 18 -0.13 -10.36 -2.24
N SER A 19 0.39 -9.24 -2.74
CA SER A 19 -0.27 -8.44 -3.78
C SER A 19 -0.56 -9.27 -5.05
N ARG A 20 0.40 -10.02 -5.54
CA ARG A 20 0.25 -10.89 -6.71
C ARG A 20 -0.81 -11.98 -6.49
N MET A 21 -0.82 -12.60 -5.31
CA MET A 21 -1.83 -13.60 -4.94
C MET A 21 -3.23 -12.99 -4.85
N SER A 22 -3.37 -11.84 -4.19
CA SER A 22 -4.63 -11.10 -4.09
C SER A 22 -5.16 -10.70 -5.48
N CYS A 23 -4.25 -10.26 -6.36
CA CYS A 23 -4.60 -9.90 -7.73
C CYS A 23 -5.18 -11.08 -8.52
N THR A 24 -4.65 -12.29 -8.34
CA THR A 24 -5.23 -13.50 -8.94
C THR A 24 -6.69 -13.68 -8.53
N SER A 25 -6.99 -13.49 -7.25
CA SER A 25 -8.37 -13.58 -6.75
C SER A 25 -9.27 -12.50 -7.32
N VAL A 26 -8.76 -11.27 -7.45
CA VAL A 26 -9.49 -10.15 -8.07
C VAL A 26 -9.80 -10.47 -9.53
N LEU A 27 -8.81 -10.86 -10.33
CA LEU A 27 -8.97 -11.16 -11.76
C LEU A 27 -10.00 -12.27 -12.00
N ASN A 28 -10.01 -13.30 -11.16
CA ASN A 28 -10.94 -14.43 -11.27
C ASN A 28 -12.40 -14.03 -10.98
N ASN A 29 -12.64 -12.89 -10.31
CA ASN A 29 -13.97 -12.42 -9.92
C ASN A 29 -14.42 -11.15 -10.68
N LEU A 30 -13.59 -10.60 -11.55
CA LEU A 30 -13.98 -9.47 -12.40
C LEU A 30 -14.90 -9.90 -13.54
N ASP A 31 -15.96 -9.14 -13.76
CA ASP A 31 -16.90 -9.38 -14.87
C ASP A 31 -16.31 -8.93 -16.21
N ALA A 32 -15.82 -9.88 -16.98
CA ALA A 32 -15.23 -9.64 -18.30
C ALA A 32 -16.21 -9.03 -19.32
N ASN A 33 -17.53 -9.01 -19.04
CA ASN A 33 -18.50 -8.32 -19.88
C ASN A 33 -18.56 -6.81 -19.62
N LYS A 34 -18.20 -6.39 -18.41
CA LYS A 34 -18.20 -4.99 -17.97
C LYS A 34 -16.87 -4.30 -18.21
N TYR A 35 -15.77 -5.02 -18.05
CA TYR A 35 -14.42 -4.44 -18.05
C TYR A 35 -13.56 -4.93 -19.20
N GLU A 36 -12.79 -4.01 -19.76
CA GLU A 36 -11.62 -4.26 -20.58
C GLU A 36 -10.40 -4.11 -19.66
N ILE A 37 -9.78 -5.24 -19.30
CA ILE A 37 -8.75 -5.29 -18.25
C ILE A 37 -7.38 -5.06 -18.87
N THR A 38 -6.66 -4.05 -18.39
CA THR A 38 -5.23 -3.88 -18.56
C THR A 38 -4.55 -4.32 -17.26
N LEU A 39 -3.83 -5.45 -17.29
CA LEU A 39 -3.08 -5.94 -16.14
C LEU A 39 -1.65 -5.43 -16.21
N VAL A 40 -1.19 -4.81 -15.13
CA VAL A 40 0.18 -4.33 -14.99
C VAL A 40 0.78 -4.82 -13.67
N GLY A 41 1.96 -5.39 -13.76
CA GLY A 41 2.78 -5.77 -12.61
C GLY A 41 3.85 -4.72 -12.34
N ILE A 42 4.08 -4.42 -11.07
CA ILE A 42 5.20 -3.58 -10.63
C ILE A 42 6.21 -4.51 -9.96
N ASP A 43 7.44 -4.55 -10.45
CA ASP A 43 8.50 -5.37 -9.86
C ASP A 43 9.08 -4.77 -8.56
N LEU A 44 10.05 -5.45 -7.96
CA LEU A 44 10.67 -4.99 -6.71
C LEU A 44 11.55 -3.75 -6.88
N ASP A 45 12.01 -3.48 -8.09
CA ASP A 45 12.81 -2.31 -8.44
C ASP A 45 11.94 -1.11 -8.87
N GLY A 46 10.62 -1.31 -8.98
CA GLY A 46 9.64 -0.29 -9.36
C GLY A 46 9.37 -0.20 -10.86
N GLY A 47 9.88 -1.14 -11.65
CA GLY A 47 9.57 -1.28 -13.06
C GLY A 47 8.12 -1.70 -13.28
N TRP A 48 7.45 -1.08 -14.24
CA TRP A 48 6.07 -1.39 -14.61
C TRP A 48 6.05 -2.28 -15.86
N HIS A 49 5.25 -3.34 -15.83
CA HIS A 49 5.23 -4.38 -16.87
C HIS A 49 3.80 -4.71 -17.27
N TYR A 50 3.50 -4.63 -18.57
CA TYR A 50 2.26 -5.18 -19.12
C TYR A 50 2.27 -6.70 -19.00
N LEU A 51 1.18 -7.26 -18.52
CA LEU A 51 0.98 -8.69 -18.35
C LEU A 51 -0.27 -9.16 -19.10
N ASP A 52 -0.23 -10.39 -19.60
CA ASP A 52 -1.43 -11.04 -20.13
C ASP A 52 -2.23 -11.67 -18.99
N ALA A 53 -3.39 -11.09 -18.68
CA ALA A 53 -4.25 -11.56 -17.58
C ALA A 53 -4.76 -13.02 -17.75
N LYS A 54 -4.66 -13.58 -18.97
CA LYS A 54 -5.10 -14.96 -19.24
C LYS A 54 -3.97 -15.97 -19.20
N GLN A 55 -2.74 -15.53 -19.40
CA GLN A 55 -1.57 -16.40 -19.54
C GLN A 55 -0.60 -16.30 -18.37
N THR A 56 -0.60 -15.17 -17.67
CA THR A 56 0.35 -14.92 -16.58
C THR A 56 -0.10 -15.63 -15.31
N ASP A 57 0.74 -16.54 -14.80
CA ASP A 57 0.58 -17.11 -13.47
C ASP A 57 1.31 -16.22 -12.45
N LEU A 58 0.54 -15.36 -11.79
CA LEU A 58 1.07 -14.38 -10.83
C LEU A 58 1.70 -15.03 -9.58
N ALA A 59 1.45 -16.31 -9.32
CA ALA A 59 2.05 -17.02 -8.18
C ALA A 59 3.49 -17.48 -8.45
N LYS A 60 3.86 -17.65 -9.71
CA LYS A 60 5.20 -18.14 -10.10
C LYS A 60 6.26 -17.03 -10.06
N ASN A 61 7.52 -17.45 -9.83
CA ASN A 61 8.67 -16.55 -9.95
C ASN A 61 8.90 -16.06 -11.40
N THR A 62 8.36 -16.77 -12.38
CA THR A 62 8.44 -16.49 -13.83
C THR A 62 7.32 -15.55 -14.32
N TRP A 63 6.61 -14.89 -13.43
CA TRP A 63 5.43 -14.06 -13.74
C TRP A 63 5.72 -12.89 -14.70
N LEU A 64 6.98 -12.49 -14.85
CA LEU A 64 7.43 -11.45 -15.78
C LEU A 64 8.03 -11.98 -17.08
N ASP A 65 8.21 -13.28 -17.26
CA ASP A 65 8.96 -13.84 -18.42
C ASP A 65 8.39 -13.44 -19.78
N ASN A 66 7.08 -13.25 -19.89
CA ASN A 66 6.39 -12.82 -21.11
C ASN A 66 5.81 -11.41 -20.99
N SER A 67 6.37 -10.58 -20.13
CA SER A 67 5.94 -9.20 -19.93
C SER A 67 6.66 -8.25 -20.89
N SER A 68 6.12 -7.04 -21.03
CA SER A 68 6.81 -5.92 -21.70
C SER A 68 6.79 -4.70 -20.81
N MET A 69 7.88 -3.94 -20.81
CA MET A 69 7.99 -2.70 -20.04
C MET A 69 6.93 -1.67 -20.45
N VAL A 70 6.42 -0.94 -19.49
CA VAL A 70 5.60 0.25 -19.70
C VAL A 70 6.53 1.46 -19.82
N GLU A 71 6.78 1.91 -21.03
CA GLU A 71 7.69 3.04 -21.30
C GLU A 71 7.08 4.39 -20.87
N ASP A 72 5.76 4.55 -21.01
CA ASP A 72 5.03 5.75 -20.63
C ASP A 72 3.91 5.41 -19.62
N VAL A 73 4.26 5.42 -18.33
CA VAL A 73 3.31 5.17 -17.25
C VAL A 73 2.20 6.22 -17.23
N TYR A 74 2.53 7.51 -17.46
CA TYR A 74 1.52 8.55 -17.41
C TYR A 74 0.52 8.44 -18.58
N GLY A 75 1.01 8.11 -19.78
CA GLY A 75 0.16 7.83 -20.93
C GLY A 75 -0.73 6.60 -20.73
N LEU A 76 -0.19 5.54 -20.11
CA LEU A 76 -1.00 4.38 -19.71
C LEU A 76 -2.17 4.83 -18.82
N LEU A 77 -1.91 5.59 -17.74
CA LEU A 77 -2.93 6.03 -16.81
C LEU A 77 -4.00 6.88 -17.47
N LYS A 78 -3.61 7.78 -18.37
CA LYS A 78 -4.54 8.64 -19.12
C LYS A 78 -5.48 7.88 -20.07
N ASN A 79 -5.12 6.69 -20.46
CA ASN A 79 -5.91 5.85 -21.36
C ASN A 79 -6.85 4.87 -20.63
N GLN A 80 -6.93 4.95 -19.29
CA GLN A 80 -7.83 4.12 -18.48
C GLN A 80 -9.02 4.93 -17.97
N ASP A 81 -10.12 4.24 -17.66
CA ASP A 81 -11.31 4.85 -17.07
C ASP A 81 -11.27 4.77 -15.54
N VAL A 82 -10.66 3.71 -15.00
CA VAL A 82 -10.53 3.47 -13.56
C VAL A 82 -9.33 2.58 -13.27
N ALA A 83 -8.67 2.79 -12.11
CA ALA A 83 -7.63 1.90 -11.60
C ALA A 83 -8.12 1.10 -10.39
N PHE A 84 -7.67 -0.15 -10.32
CA PHE A 84 -7.80 -1.00 -9.15
C PHE A 84 -6.41 -1.45 -8.68
N PRO A 85 -5.77 -0.68 -7.79
CA PRO A 85 -4.51 -1.08 -7.20
C PRO A 85 -4.75 -2.22 -6.21
N VAL A 86 -4.23 -3.40 -6.52
CA VAL A 86 -4.18 -4.57 -5.62
C VAL A 86 -2.80 -4.64 -4.98
N LEU A 87 -2.26 -3.47 -4.64
CA LEU A 87 -0.97 -3.32 -4.00
C LEU A 87 -1.12 -3.37 -2.49
N HIS A 88 -0.12 -3.90 -1.79
CA HIS A 88 -0.08 -3.96 -0.33
C HIS A 88 1.17 -3.27 0.22
N GLY A 89 1.03 -2.65 1.40
CA GLY A 89 2.13 -2.02 2.11
C GLY A 89 2.65 -0.74 1.46
N MET A 90 3.96 -0.55 1.57
CA MET A 90 4.65 0.67 1.12
C MET A 90 4.44 0.93 -0.38
N TYR A 91 4.26 2.18 -0.74
CA TYR A 91 3.92 2.71 -2.08
C TYR A 91 2.53 2.28 -2.61
N GLY A 92 1.89 1.28 -2.02
CA GLY A 92 0.55 0.81 -2.40
C GLY A 92 -0.57 1.38 -1.53
N GLU A 93 -0.35 1.49 -0.20
CA GLU A 93 -1.37 1.86 0.79
C GLU A 93 -1.06 3.17 1.52
N ASP A 94 0.09 3.79 1.27
CA ASP A 94 0.61 4.96 1.99
C ASP A 94 0.26 6.33 1.36
N GLY A 95 -0.52 6.34 0.28
CA GLY A 95 -0.89 7.55 -0.45
C GLY A 95 -0.03 7.82 -1.69
N THR A 96 1.08 7.09 -1.88
CA THR A 96 2.02 7.33 -2.99
C THR A 96 1.40 7.04 -4.35
N ILE A 97 0.89 5.82 -4.56
CA ILE A 97 0.23 5.45 -5.82
C ILE A 97 -1.07 6.25 -6.02
N GLN A 98 -1.79 6.54 -4.94
CA GLN A 98 -2.99 7.35 -4.98
C GLN A 98 -2.68 8.77 -5.47
N GLY A 99 -1.55 9.34 -5.04
CA GLY A 99 -1.08 10.64 -5.53
C GLY A 99 -0.81 10.66 -7.03
N LEU A 100 -0.23 9.58 -7.57
CA LEU A 100 -0.02 9.43 -9.00
C LEU A 100 -1.35 9.39 -9.78
N PHE A 101 -2.35 8.67 -9.26
CA PHE A 101 -3.68 8.63 -9.88
C PHE A 101 -4.40 9.99 -9.80
N GLU A 102 -4.29 10.71 -8.68
CA GLU A 102 -4.86 12.06 -8.55
C GLU A 102 -4.24 13.03 -9.58
N LEU A 103 -2.92 13.01 -9.76
CA LEU A 103 -2.23 13.82 -10.76
C LEU A 103 -2.65 13.44 -12.20
N ALA A 104 -2.84 12.16 -12.46
CA ALA A 104 -3.33 11.67 -13.74
C ALA A 104 -4.84 11.92 -13.94
N LYS A 105 -5.57 12.36 -12.91
CA LYS A 105 -7.05 12.48 -12.88
C LYS A 105 -7.74 11.15 -13.19
N LEU A 106 -7.14 10.03 -12.79
CA LEU A 106 -7.66 8.69 -12.97
C LEU A 106 -8.45 8.28 -11.72
N PRO A 107 -9.76 8.02 -11.81
CA PRO A 107 -10.52 7.42 -10.73
C PRO A 107 -9.91 6.09 -10.30
N TYR A 108 -9.99 5.74 -9.02
CA TYR A 108 -9.42 4.50 -8.52
C TYR A 108 -10.21 3.93 -7.34
N VAL A 109 -10.06 2.63 -7.12
CA VAL A 109 -10.63 1.92 -5.98
C VAL A 109 -9.70 2.09 -4.79
N GLY A 110 -10.24 2.56 -3.66
CA GLY A 110 -9.50 2.72 -2.41
C GLY A 110 -9.69 4.09 -1.76
N CYS A 111 -8.96 4.32 -0.67
CA CYS A 111 -8.94 5.60 0.03
C CYS A 111 -8.12 6.63 -0.75
N ARG A 112 -8.44 7.91 -0.56
CA ARG A 112 -7.64 9.00 -1.13
C ARG A 112 -6.30 9.15 -0.41
N VAL A 113 -5.42 9.99 -0.97
CA VAL A 113 -4.04 10.22 -0.48
C VAL A 113 -3.98 10.39 1.04
N MET A 114 -4.73 11.33 1.60
CA MET A 114 -4.70 11.60 3.04
C MET A 114 -5.18 10.39 3.86
N GLY A 115 -6.29 9.77 3.44
CA GLY A 115 -6.82 8.59 4.13
C GLY A 115 -5.85 7.42 4.11
N SER A 116 -5.22 7.16 2.98
CA SER A 116 -4.20 6.12 2.82
C SER A 116 -2.98 6.40 3.69
N SER A 117 -2.42 7.61 3.64
CA SER A 117 -1.23 7.98 4.41
C SER A 117 -1.46 7.89 5.92
N VAL A 118 -2.61 8.38 6.39
CA VAL A 118 -2.96 8.30 7.81
C VAL A 118 -3.18 6.87 8.25
N ALA A 119 -3.91 6.07 7.46
CA ALA A 119 -4.21 4.67 7.81
C ALA A 119 -2.96 3.79 7.81
N MET A 120 -1.97 4.09 6.97
CA MET A 120 -0.70 3.37 6.94
C MET A 120 0.17 3.64 8.17
N ASP A 121 0.14 4.87 8.69
CA ASP A 121 0.90 5.24 9.88
C ASP A 121 0.08 5.00 11.15
N LYS A 122 0.43 3.95 11.89
CA LYS A 122 -0.28 3.56 13.12
C LYS A 122 -0.27 4.63 14.21
N ILE A 123 0.77 5.49 14.25
CA ILE A 123 0.86 6.58 15.23
C ILE A 123 -0.19 7.65 14.92
N TYR A 124 -0.23 8.11 13.66
CA TYR A 124 -1.21 9.10 13.25
C TYR A 124 -2.64 8.55 13.25
N THR A 125 -2.85 7.31 12.82
CA THR A 125 -4.14 6.64 12.93
C THR A 125 -4.66 6.68 14.37
N LYS A 126 -3.85 6.24 15.34
CA LYS A 126 -4.25 6.22 16.76
C LYS A 126 -4.55 7.63 17.29
N LYS A 127 -3.70 8.62 16.99
CA LYS A 127 -3.93 10.00 17.41
C LYS A 127 -5.25 10.56 16.89
N ILE A 128 -5.59 10.28 15.64
CA ILE A 128 -6.86 10.75 15.04
C ILE A 128 -8.05 10.02 15.69
N LEU A 129 -7.96 8.69 15.87
CA LEU A 129 -9.02 7.93 16.51
C LEU A 129 -9.27 8.35 17.96
N ASP A 130 -8.23 8.77 18.69
CA ASP A 130 -8.35 9.35 20.03
C ASP A 130 -9.20 10.63 20.03
N THR A 131 -9.07 11.48 19.01
CA THR A 131 -9.84 12.75 18.96
C THR A 131 -11.34 12.53 18.79
N VAL A 132 -11.75 11.38 18.31
CA VAL A 132 -13.17 11.01 18.10
C VAL A 132 -13.64 9.95 19.10
N GLY A 133 -12.84 9.63 20.10
CA GLY A 133 -13.21 8.77 21.22
C GLY A 133 -13.34 7.28 20.86
N VAL A 134 -12.70 6.81 19.81
CA VAL A 134 -12.69 5.37 19.46
C VAL A 134 -11.83 4.61 20.47
N PRO A 135 -12.36 3.60 21.17
CA PRO A 135 -11.58 2.79 22.10
C PRO A 135 -10.38 2.12 21.44
N GLN A 136 -9.22 2.23 22.05
CA GLN A 136 -7.98 1.67 21.53
C GLN A 136 -7.18 0.96 22.62
N VAL A 137 -6.38 -0.02 22.21
CA VAL A 137 -5.38 -0.59 23.10
C VAL A 137 -4.28 0.43 23.36
N LYS A 138 -3.74 0.42 24.59
CA LYS A 138 -2.57 1.24 24.93
C LYS A 138 -1.41 0.93 23.99
N SER A 139 -0.63 1.94 23.69
CA SER A 139 0.56 1.80 22.84
C SER A 139 1.63 2.81 23.25
N VAL A 140 2.87 2.44 23.01
CA VAL A 140 4.05 3.28 23.17
C VAL A 140 4.72 3.42 21.81
N TYR A 141 5.14 4.64 21.49
CA TYR A 141 5.80 4.93 20.22
C TYR A 141 7.31 5.04 20.44
N VAL A 142 8.05 4.26 19.65
CA VAL A 142 9.51 4.29 19.66
C VAL A 142 9.98 4.76 18.29
N LYS A 143 10.85 5.75 18.26
CA LYS A 143 11.51 6.21 17.02
C LYS A 143 13.02 6.11 17.15
N LYS A 144 13.69 6.01 16.00
CA LYS A 144 15.13 6.10 15.89
C LYS A 144 15.54 7.56 15.70
N ARG A 145 16.48 8.04 16.50
CA ARG A 145 17.08 9.39 16.38
C ARG A 145 18.21 9.42 15.34
N TYR A 146 18.67 10.62 15.01
CA TYR A 146 19.81 10.83 14.13
C TYR A 146 21.11 10.23 14.66
N ASP A 147 21.26 10.11 16.00
CA ASP A 147 22.41 9.46 16.66
C ASP A 147 22.24 7.94 16.79
N GLU A 148 21.27 7.37 16.05
CA GLU A 148 20.92 5.95 16.01
C GLU A 148 20.30 5.39 17.29
N LYS A 149 20.16 6.17 18.36
CA LYS A 149 19.47 5.73 19.57
C LYS A 149 17.98 5.60 19.35
N LEU A 150 17.39 4.63 20.02
CA LEU A 150 15.94 4.50 20.14
C LEU A 150 15.44 5.39 21.27
N VAL A 151 14.34 6.06 21.08
CA VAL A 151 13.68 6.88 22.09
C VAL A 151 12.17 6.65 22.06
N VAL A 152 11.54 6.70 23.22
CA VAL A 152 10.07 6.76 23.31
C VAL A 152 9.62 8.18 23.03
N VAL A 153 8.60 8.31 22.19
CA VAL A 153 7.93 9.59 21.92
C VAL A 153 6.60 9.60 22.63
N THR A 154 6.47 10.49 23.60
CA THR A 154 5.22 10.70 24.32
C THR A 154 4.22 11.52 23.50
N ASN A 155 2.98 11.63 23.99
CA ASN A 155 1.96 12.49 23.36
C ASN A 155 2.34 13.99 23.39
N THR A 156 3.23 14.40 24.29
CA THR A 156 3.79 15.76 24.36
C THR A 156 5.04 15.93 23.50
N PHE A 157 5.44 14.89 22.77
CA PHE A 157 6.68 14.82 21.98
C PHE A 157 7.98 14.87 22.80
N ASP A 158 7.89 14.66 24.11
CA ASP A 158 9.06 14.47 24.95
C ASP A 158 9.75 13.15 24.60
N GLU A 159 11.08 13.18 24.56
CA GLU A 159 11.90 12.01 24.29
C GLU A 159 12.34 11.38 25.61
N ILE A 160 12.17 10.08 25.75
CA ILE A 160 12.55 9.28 26.92
C ILE A 160 13.55 8.23 26.46
N GLU A 161 14.73 8.23 27.07
CA GLU A 161 15.81 7.29 26.71
C GLU A 161 15.71 5.96 27.45
N GLU A 162 15.09 5.92 28.64
CA GLU A 162 14.87 4.71 29.47
C GLU A 162 13.67 3.91 28.96
N ILE A 163 13.84 3.30 27.78
CA ILE A 163 12.75 2.74 26.97
C ILE A 163 12.10 1.54 27.67
N GLU A 164 12.90 0.59 28.17
CA GLU A 164 12.40 -0.68 28.69
C GLU A 164 11.52 -0.46 29.93
N ASP A 165 12.00 0.31 30.88
CA ASP A 165 11.26 0.63 32.11
C ASP A 165 9.99 1.41 31.79
N TYR A 166 10.05 2.34 30.83
CA TYR A 166 8.89 3.10 30.39
C TYR A 166 7.83 2.19 29.76
N ILE A 167 8.21 1.29 28.84
CA ILE A 167 7.28 0.37 28.17
C ILE A 167 6.62 -0.55 29.20
N VAL A 168 7.39 -1.16 30.10
CA VAL A 168 6.86 -2.07 31.13
C VAL A 168 5.89 -1.33 32.07
N ARG A 169 6.22 -0.10 32.45
CA ARG A 169 5.34 0.72 33.30
C ARG A 169 4.02 1.07 32.62
N GLU A 170 4.05 1.45 31.34
CA GLU A 170 2.87 1.92 30.63
C GLU A 170 1.98 0.78 30.12
N LEU A 171 2.58 -0.31 29.63
CA LEU A 171 1.83 -1.40 28.99
C LEU A 171 1.67 -2.62 29.88
N GLY A 172 2.59 -2.85 30.81
CA GLY A 172 2.68 -4.11 31.57
C GLY A 172 3.30 -5.22 30.70
N MET A 173 3.35 -6.42 31.28
CA MET A 173 3.87 -7.61 30.60
C MET A 173 2.80 -8.72 30.58
N PRO A 174 2.68 -9.53 29.49
CA PRO A 174 3.42 -9.42 28.23
C PRO A 174 2.90 -8.28 27.33
N CYS A 175 3.80 -7.67 26.57
CA CYS A 175 3.45 -6.68 25.54
C CYS A 175 4.06 -7.07 24.18
N PHE A 176 3.47 -6.59 23.09
CA PHE A 176 3.85 -6.89 21.70
C PHE A 176 4.12 -5.59 20.94
#